data_30aeb73902f0084538c6c83dd601e723
#
_entry.id   30aeb73902f0084538c6c83dd601e723
#
_cell.length_a   1.000
_cell.length_b   1.000
_cell.length_c   1.000
_cell.angle_alpha   90.00
_cell.angle_beta   90.00
_cell.angle_gamma   90.00
#
_symmetry.space_group_name_H-M   'P 1'
#
loop_
_entity.id
_entity.type
_entity.pdbx_description
1 polymer ?
#
loop_
_entity_poly.entity_id
_entity_poly.type
_entity_poly.pdbx_seq_one_letter_code
_entity_poly.pdbx_strand_id
1 'polypeptide(L)'
;MAEGFFRSKKGFTVVQNEITRDVNISLKAKGLYLVIQAYISMPDKKWTKEDFMRLAKEGKKAFDSAWKELKESGYLKVHIMSDNGRWRTEYELLDEPEEGPHTLYHNADGKVTSDNLQRA
;
A
#
# COMPACT_ATOMS: atom_id res chain seq x y z
N MET A 1 38.14 -25.65 -1.77
CA MET A 1 37.32 -24.85 -0.86
C MET A 1 35.87 -24.85 -1.31
N ALA A 2 34.97 -25.04 -0.39
CA ALA A 2 33.57 -25.07 -0.72
C ALA A 2 33.03 -23.65 -0.90
N GLU A 3 32.18 -23.49 -1.90
CA GLU A 3 31.44 -22.24 -2.09
C GLU A 3 30.35 -22.11 -1.04
N GLY A 4 30.11 -20.87 -0.58
CA GLY A 4 29.04 -20.63 0.35
C GLY A 4 27.73 -20.44 -0.38
N PHE A 5 26.66 -21.05 0.12
CA PHE A 5 25.30 -20.89 -0.41
C PHE A 5 24.38 -20.40 0.68
N PHE A 6 23.41 -19.59 0.27
CA PHE A 6 22.36 -19.18 1.20
C PHE A 6 21.46 -20.36 1.51
N ARG A 7 21.02 -20.43 2.74
CA ARG A 7 19.99 -21.40 3.11
C ARG A 7 18.69 -21.02 2.46
N SER A 8 17.92 -22.05 2.08
CA SER A 8 16.59 -21.85 1.54
C SER A 8 15.68 -21.23 2.58
N LYS A 9 14.81 -20.34 2.14
CA LYS A 9 13.82 -19.71 3.00
C LYS A 9 12.43 -20.18 2.60
N LYS A 10 11.55 -20.22 3.60
CA LYS A 10 10.15 -20.51 3.34
C LYS A 10 9.49 -19.26 2.78
N GLY A 11 8.75 -19.46 1.70
CA GLY A 11 8.00 -18.38 1.10
C GLY A 11 8.84 -17.37 0.34
N PHE A 12 8.18 -16.64 -0.47
CA PHE A 12 8.78 -15.55 -1.22
C PHE A 12 7.67 -14.59 -1.63
N THR A 13 8.05 -13.36 -1.95
CA THR A 13 7.10 -12.35 -2.40
C THR A 13 7.41 -11.97 -3.83
N VAL A 14 6.38 -12.05 -4.68
CA VAL A 14 6.49 -11.61 -6.07
C VAL A 14 6.07 -10.15 -6.13
N VAL A 15 6.92 -9.32 -6.73
CA VAL A 15 6.66 -7.89 -6.87
C VAL A 15 6.83 -7.51 -8.33
N GLN A 16 5.92 -6.71 -8.84
CA GLN A 16 5.99 -6.21 -10.20
C GLN A 16 7.23 -5.35 -10.39
N ASN A 17 7.84 -5.44 -11.57
CA ASN A 17 9.03 -4.64 -11.87
C ASN A 17 8.73 -3.15 -11.97
N GLU A 18 7.48 -2.78 -12.19
CA GLU A 18 7.10 -1.38 -12.37
C GLU A 18 7.60 -0.50 -11.24
N ILE A 19 7.25 -0.84 -10.00
CA ILE A 19 7.66 -0.02 -8.87
C ILE A 19 9.15 -0.15 -8.58
N THR A 20 9.73 -1.34 -8.74
CA THR A 20 11.14 -1.52 -8.42
C THR A 20 12.05 -0.74 -9.36
N ARG A 21 11.59 -0.50 -10.59
CA ARG A 21 12.34 0.23 -11.62
C ARG A 21 11.95 1.70 -11.73
N ASP A 22 10.96 2.13 -10.96
CA ASP A 22 10.47 3.51 -11.04
C ASP A 22 11.46 4.46 -10.37
N VAL A 23 12.14 5.27 -11.17
CA VAL A 23 13.16 6.18 -10.67
C VAL A 23 12.59 7.37 -9.91
N ASN A 24 11.28 7.58 -9.99
CA ASN A 24 10.60 8.68 -9.30
C ASN A 24 10.14 8.30 -7.90
N ILE A 25 10.37 7.07 -7.48
CA ILE A 25 9.95 6.57 -6.18
C ILE A 25 11.18 6.36 -5.30
N SER A 26 11.13 6.84 -4.08
CA SER A 26 12.25 6.67 -3.14
C SER A 26 12.40 5.21 -2.71
N LEU A 27 13.60 4.84 -2.29
CA LEU A 27 13.85 3.50 -1.75
C LEU A 27 13.00 3.24 -0.50
N LYS A 28 12.75 4.27 0.28
CA LYS A 28 11.91 4.18 1.47
C LYS A 28 10.49 3.77 1.10
N ALA A 29 9.91 4.40 0.09
CA ALA A 29 8.57 4.06 -0.37
C ALA A 29 8.54 2.68 -1.03
N LYS A 30 9.57 2.34 -1.80
CA LYS A 30 9.69 1.00 -2.37
C LYS A 30 9.76 -0.06 -1.29
N GLY A 31 10.53 0.21 -0.23
CA GLY A 31 10.61 -0.70 0.90
C GLY A 31 9.26 -0.93 1.57
N LEU A 32 8.50 0.13 1.78
CA LEU A 32 7.16 0.01 2.34
C LEU A 32 6.24 -0.80 1.42
N TYR A 33 6.29 -0.54 0.11
CA TYR A 33 5.50 -1.30 -0.86
C TYR A 33 5.81 -2.81 -0.76
N LEU A 34 7.09 -3.16 -0.71
CA LEU A 34 7.51 -4.56 -0.61
C LEU A 34 6.98 -5.22 0.66
N VAL A 35 7.05 -4.52 1.78
CA VAL A 35 6.55 -5.05 3.06
C VAL A 35 5.05 -5.27 2.98
N ILE A 36 4.30 -4.30 2.47
CA ILE A 36 2.85 -4.45 2.32
C ILE A 36 2.54 -5.64 1.41
N GLN A 37 3.19 -5.71 0.26
CA GLN A 37 2.97 -6.80 -0.70
C GLN A 37 3.18 -8.17 -0.06
N ALA A 38 4.21 -8.30 0.75
CA ALA A 38 4.54 -9.57 1.40
C ALA A 38 3.44 -10.03 2.34
N TYR A 39 2.82 -9.11 3.07
CA TYR A 39 1.85 -9.46 4.10
C TYR A 39 0.42 -9.56 3.58
N ILE A 40 0.03 -8.73 2.62
CA ILE A 40 -1.36 -8.77 2.13
C ILE A 40 -1.66 -10.01 1.30
N SER A 41 -0.63 -10.73 0.86
CA SER A 41 -0.85 -12.01 0.18
C SER A 41 -1.16 -13.15 1.15
N MET A 42 -1.07 -12.93 2.46
CA MET A 42 -1.47 -13.90 3.47
C MET A 42 -2.99 -13.83 3.67
N PRO A 43 -3.72 -14.94 3.48
CA PRO A 43 -5.18 -14.88 3.45
C PRO A 43 -5.86 -14.85 4.81
N ASP A 44 -5.15 -15.08 5.89
CA ASP A 44 -5.73 -15.35 7.20
C ASP A 44 -5.86 -14.12 8.09
N LYS A 45 -5.50 -12.95 7.60
CA LYS A 45 -5.59 -11.72 8.39
C LYS A 45 -5.87 -10.51 7.50
N LYS A 46 -6.68 -9.60 8.00
CA LYS A 46 -6.87 -8.29 7.37
C LYS A 46 -5.86 -7.32 7.96
N TRP A 47 -4.99 -6.80 7.10
CA TRP A 47 -3.91 -5.93 7.52
C TRP A 47 -4.35 -4.48 7.50
N THR A 48 -3.90 -3.71 8.48
CA THR A 48 -4.22 -2.29 8.60
C THR A 48 -2.97 -1.46 8.44
N LYS A 49 -3.15 -0.16 8.23
CA LYS A 49 -2.02 0.78 8.16
C LYS A 49 -1.21 0.73 9.46
N GLU A 50 -1.91 0.64 10.59
CA GLU A 50 -1.27 0.60 11.90
C GLU A 50 -0.42 -0.66 12.07
N ASP A 51 -0.86 -1.79 11.51
CA ASP A 51 -0.07 -3.02 11.53
C ASP A 51 1.29 -2.81 10.87
N PHE A 52 1.29 -2.19 9.69
CA PHE A 52 2.54 -1.94 8.97
C PHE A 52 3.41 -0.90 9.68
N MET A 53 2.79 0.07 10.31
CA MET A 53 3.52 1.05 11.10
C MET A 53 4.29 0.37 12.25
N ARG A 54 3.67 -0.61 12.88
CA ARG A 54 4.32 -1.38 13.96
C ARG A 54 5.44 -2.28 13.45
N LEU A 55 5.37 -2.72 12.20
CA LEU A 55 6.41 -3.56 11.62
C LEU A 55 7.62 -2.75 11.17
N ALA A 56 7.48 -1.44 11.02
CA ALA A 56 8.55 -0.58 10.58
C ALA A 56 9.46 -0.22 11.76
N LYS A 57 10.76 -0.27 11.52
CA LYS A 57 11.75 0.21 12.48
C LYS A 57 11.69 1.73 12.60
N GLU A 58 11.37 2.38 11.50
CA GLU A 58 11.30 3.82 11.40
C GLU A 58 10.16 4.39 12.24
N GLY A 59 10.30 5.65 12.65
CA GLY A 59 9.25 6.31 13.39
C GLY A 59 8.06 6.68 12.51
N LYS A 60 7.02 7.16 13.16
CA LYS A 60 5.76 7.52 12.52
C LYS A 60 5.94 8.49 11.35
N LYS A 61 6.80 9.48 11.52
CA LYS A 61 7.00 10.51 10.50
C LYS A 61 7.56 9.93 9.20
N ALA A 62 8.56 9.07 9.31
CA ALA A 62 9.15 8.43 8.13
C ALA A 62 8.15 7.48 7.47
N PHE A 63 7.40 6.72 8.27
CA PHE A 63 6.37 5.84 7.76
C PHE A 63 5.29 6.62 6.99
N ASP A 64 4.78 7.68 7.61
CA ASP A 64 3.73 8.49 6.99
C ASP A 64 4.22 9.14 5.69
N SER A 65 5.48 9.54 5.65
CA SER A 65 6.08 10.11 4.44
C SER A 65 6.13 9.09 3.31
N ALA A 66 6.55 7.86 3.61
CA ALA A 66 6.58 6.79 2.60
C ALA A 66 5.17 6.42 2.13
N TRP A 67 4.22 6.33 3.05
CA TRP A 67 2.82 6.06 2.75
C TRP A 67 2.24 7.11 1.82
N LYS A 68 2.46 8.37 2.15
CA LYS A 68 1.99 9.49 1.34
C LYS A 68 2.60 9.47 -0.06
N GLU A 69 3.88 9.15 -0.15
CA GLU A 69 4.55 9.06 -1.44
C GLU A 69 3.92 7.97 -2.31
N LEU A 70 3.61 6.81 -1.76
CA LEU A 70 2.94 5.75 -2.51
C LEU A 70 1.57 6.18 -2.99
N LYS A 71 0.81 6.89 -2.16
CA LYS A 71 -0.50 7.42 -2.56
C LYS A 71 -0.37 8.42 -3.70
N GLU A 72 0.47 9.42 -3.52
CA GLU A 72 0.61 10.50 -4.51
C GLU A 72 1.16 10.01 -5.84
N SER A 73 1.97 8.96 -5.82
CA SER A 73 2.52 8.39 -7.06
C SER A 73 1.61 7.37 -7.72
N GLY A 74 0.46 7.06 -7.12
CA GLY A 74 -0.54 6.20 -7.74
C GLY A 74 -0.41 4.72 -7.47
N TYR A 75 0.49 4.30 -6.58
CA TYR A 75 0.67 2.89 -6.24
C TYR A 75 -0.22 2.43 -5.09
N LEU A 76 -0.82 3.35 -4.37
CA LEU A 76 -1.66 3.03 -3.22
C LEU A 76 -2.93 3.85 -3.28
N LYS A 77 -4.08 3.19 -3.23
CA LYS A 77 -5.37 3.84 -3.17
C LYS A 77 -6.06 3.55 -1.86
N VAL A 78 -6.80 4.51 -1.39
CA VAL A 78 -7.62 4.38 -0.18
C VAL A 78 -9.08 4.43 -0.59
N HIS A 79 -9.82 3.40 -0.25
CA HIS A 79 -11.26 3.32 -0.50
C HIS A 79 -11.99 3.49 0.83
N ILE A 80 -12.83 4.50 0.91
CA ILE A 80 -13.64 4.76 2.08
C ILE A 80 -15.09 4.46 1.71
N MET A 81 -15.67 3.51 2.42
CA MET A 81 -17.00 3.01 2.11
C MET A 81 -17.94 3.27 3.27
N SER A 82 -19.18 3.62 2.94
CA SER A 82 -20.26 3.73 3.90
C SER A 82 -21.15 2.50 3.77
N ASP A 83 -21.31 1.77 4.87
CA ASP A 83 -22.07 0.54 4.89
C ASP A 83 -22.96 0.57 6.13
N ASN A 84 -24.28 0.71 5.93
CA ASN A 84 -25.27 0.78 7.02
C ASN A 84 -24.90 1.82 8.07
N GLY A 85 -24.48 2.99 7.64
CA GLY A 85 -24.10 4.08 8.54
C GLY A 85 -22.73 3.93 9.18
N ARG A 86 -21.99 2.89 8.85
CA ARG A 86 -20.64 2.68 9.33
C ARG A 86 -19.64 2.96 8.22
N TRP A 87 -18.55 3.60 8.57
CA TRP A 87 -17.47 3.86 7.64
C TRP A 87 -16.45 2.75 7.71
N ARG A 88 -16.03 2.29 6.53
CA ARG A 88 -15.02 1.25 6.41
C ARG A 88 -13.97 1.72 5.42
N THR A 89 -12.71 1.50 5.77
CA THR A 89 -11.58 1.86 4.91
C THR A 89 -10.91 0.61 4.38
N GLU A 90 -10.68 0.56 3.09
CA GLU A 90 -9.89 -0.48 2.47
C GLU A 90 -8.74 0.15 1.70
N TYR A 91 -7.60 -0.52 1.72
CA TYR A 91 -6.42 -0.07 0.99
C TYR A 91 -6.17 -1.00 -0.19
N GLU A 92 -5.81 -0.42 -1.31
CA GLU A 92 -5.49 -1.16 -2.52
C GLU A 92 -4.08 -0.84 -2.97
N LEU A 93 -3.25 -1.86 -3.07
CA LEU A 93 -1.89 -1.73 -3.58
C LEU A 93 -1.91 -2.09 -5.05
N LEU A 94 -1.41 -1.20 -5.90
CA LEU A 94 -1.50 -1.34 -7.35
C LEU A 94 -0.18 -1.82 -7.93
N ASP A 95 -0.27 -2.69 -8.94
CA ASP A 95 0.91 -3.20 -9.65
C ASP A 95 1.53 -2.13 -10.54
N GLU A 96 0.69 -1.25 -11.08
CA GLU A 96 1.11 -0.13 -11.92
C GLU A 96 0.53 1.15 -11.36
N PRO A 97 1.25 2.28 -11.45
CA PRO A 97 0.74 3.53 -10.90
C PRO A 97 -0.45 4.03 -11.73
N GLU A 98 -1.47 4.51 -11.04
CA GLU A 98 -2.64 5.09 -11.68
C GLU A 98 -2.71 6.58 -11.38
N GLU A 99 -3.01 7.36 -12.40
CA GLU A 99 -3.28 8.77 -12.24
C GLU A 99 -4.68 8.98 -11.69
N GLY A 100 -4.88 10.15 -11.09
CA GLY A 100 -6.20 10.54 -10.59
C GLY A 100 -6.26 10.48 -9.08
N PRO A 101 -7.47 10.51 -8.52
CA PRO A 101 -7.64 10.54 -7.07
C PRO A 101 -7.12 9.27 -6.42
N HIS A 102 -6.39 9.43 -5.33
CA HIS A 102 -5.88 8.30 -4.57
C HIS A 102 -6.73 7.98 -3.35
N THR A 103 -7.72 8.81 -3.02
CA THR A 103 -8.71 8.52 -1.99
C THR A 103 -10.07 8.56 -2.66
N LEU A 104 -10.79 7.43 -2.60
CA LEU A 104 -12.08 7.27 -3.26
C LEU A 104 -13.14 7.00 -2.22
N TYR A 105 -14.23 7.76 -2.28
CA TYR A 105 -15.37 7.59 -1.39
C TYR A 105 -16.48 6.84 -2.12
N HIS A 106 -16.93 5.75 -1.54
CA HIS A 106 -18.01 4.93 -2.09
C HIS A 106 -19.24 5.13 -1.22
N ASN A 107 -20.32 5.61 -1.82
CA ASN A 107 -21.56 5.80 -1.09
C ASN A 107 -22.42 4.54 -1.13
N ALA A 108 -23.58 4.59 -0.45
CA ALA A 108 -24.49 3.45 -0.33
C ALA A 108 -25.04 2.98 -1.68
N ASP A 109 -25.05 3.85 -2.69
CA ASP A 109 -25.53 3.53 -4.05
C ASP A 109 -24.43 2.95 -4.94
N GLY A 110 -23.24 2.76 -4.40
CA GLY A 110 -22.11 2.28 -5.18
C GLY A 110 -21.40 3.35 -5.99
N LYS A 111 -21.82 4.60 -5.87
CA LYS A 111 -21.15 5.69 -6.54
C LYS A 111 -19.84 6.03 -5.88
N VAL A 112 -18.86 6.41 -6.68
CA VAL A 112 -17.53 6.76 -6.21
C VAL A 112 -17.31 8.25 -6.40
N THR A 113 -16.86 8.92 -5.33
CA THR A 113 -16.42 10.31 -5.39
C THR A 113 -14.99 10.40 -4.93
N SER A 114 -14.25 11.38 -5.43
CA SER A 114 -12.88 11.59 -5.00
C SER A 114 -12.83 12.50 -3.79
N ASP A 115 -11.70 12.47 -3.06
CA ASP A 115 -11.49 13.37 -1.95
C ASP A 115 -11.47 14.83 -2.38
N ASN A 116 -11.05 15.11 -3.61
CA ASN A 116 -11.08 16.48 -4.15
C ASN A 116 -12.50 16.98 -4.28
N LEU A 117 -13.43 16.13 -4.68
CA LEU A 117 -14.84 16.50 -4.77
C LEU A 117 -15.46 16.71 -3.40
N GLN A 118 -15.01 15.94 -2.41
CA GLN A 118 -15.51 16.07 -1.05
C GLN A 118 -15.16 17.40 -0.41
N ARG A 119 -14.09 18.02 -0.86
CA ARG A 119 -13.61 19.30 -0.32
C ARG A 119 -14.17 20.50 -1.06
N ALA A 120 -14.78 20.27 -2.18
CA ALA A 120 -15.31 21.35 -3.02
C ALA A 120 -16.61 21.94 -2.45
#